data_b90b283df15e34da44a99e88582301b7
#
_entry.id   b90b283df15e34da44a99e88582301b7
#
_cell.length_a   1.000
_cell.length_b   1.000
_cell.length_c   1.000
_cell.angle_alpha   90.00
_cell.angle_beta   90.00
_cell.angle_gamma   90.00
#
_symmetry.space_group_name_H-M   'P 1'
#
loop_
_entity.id
_entity.type
_entity.pdbx_description
1 polymer ?
#
loop_
_entity_poly.entity_id
_entity_poly.type
_entity_poly.pdbx_seq_one_letter_code
_entity_poly.pdbx_strand_id
1 'polypeptide(L)'
;YDALDVKYSFDAIVGTYVKFNDIGVEYGTETLHNRVVVGRVNSATTATADDSTSQAAFGVSTLSRTGLLFAADDQLAPMAEYLVNRYGTPQVRIRSVGVDVGNSVYKSDLLGLDFGDVVRVRFTPNGIGNPIDQYLTIEGLSHEISPTRHQMTFQFERITYFPFELDSTDYGILNTNVLGL
;
A
#
# COMPACT_ATOMS: atom_id res chain seq x y z
N TYR A 1 -7.53 19.92 -6.69
CA TYR A 1 -7.68 18.57 -6.06
C TYR A 1 -7.25 18.75 -4.64
N ASP A 2 -8.20 18.62 -3.72
CA ASP A 2 -7.91 18.70 -2.29
C ASP A 2 -6.98 17.57 -1.89
N ALA A 3 -6.09 17.84 -0.91
CA ALA A 3 -5.33 16.85 -0.18
C ALA A 3 -6.25 15.67 0.17
N LEU A 4 -5.73 14.44 0.13
CA LEU A 4 -6.49 13.23 0.44
C LEU A 4 -7.45 13.50 1.60
N ASP A 5 -8.75 13.59 1.30
CA ASP A 5 -9.78 13.77 2.32
C ASP A 5 -9.88 12.49 3.13
N VAL A 6 -9.04 12.41 4.18
CA VAL A 6 -9.03 11.27 5.09
C VAL A 6 -10.25 11.38 5.98
N LYS A 7 -11.30 10.67 5.62
CA LYS A 7 -12.57 10.72 6.37
C LYS A 7 -12.46 10.15 7.77
N TYR A 8 -11.59 9.15 7.96
CA TYR A 8 -11.48 8.51 9.27
C TYR A 8 -10.12 7.87 9.53
N SER A 9 -9.75 7.76 10.81
CA SER A 9 -8.52 7.09 11.24
C SER A 9 -8.83 5.96 12.21
N PHE A 10 -8.28 4.78 11.93
CA PHE A 10 -8.32 3.62 12.79
C PHE A 10 -6.96 3.42 13.45
N ASP A 11 -6.92 3.34 14.77
CA ASP A 11 -5.68 3.08 15.51
C ASP A 11 -5.93 2.06 16.64
N ALA A 12 -4.96 1.21 16.88
CA ALA A 12 -4.97 0.27 17.99
C ALA A 12 -4.67 0.94 19.34
N ILE A 13 -4.12 2.16 19.33
CA ILE A 13 -3.68 2.88 20.53
C ILE A 13 -4.70 3.96 20.88
N VAL A 14 -4.92 4.14 22.18
CA VAL A 14 -5.92 5.05 22.76
C VAL A 14 -5.71 6.50 22.32
N GLY A 15 -6.73 7.11 21.72
CA GLY A 15 -6.73 8.51 21.29
C GLY A 15 -8.05 8.87 20.60
N THR A 16 -8.01 9.84 19.71
CA THR A 16 -9.16 10.35 18.91
C THR A 16 -9.56 9.39 17.77
N TYR A 17 -9.14 8.14 17.83
CA TYR A 17 -9.27 7.16 16.75
C TYR A 17 -10.23 6.03 17.13
N VAL A 18 -10.85 5.45 16.11
CA VAL A 18 -11.69 4.27 16.29
C VAL A 18 -10.83 3.06 16.58
N LYS A 19 -11.13 2.39 17.69
CA LYS A 19 -10.52 1.09 17.99
C LYS A 19 -11.12 0.04 17.08
N PHE A 20 -10.27 -0.78 16.52
CA PHE A 20 -10.66 -2.00 15.84
C PHE A 20 -10.43 -3.22 16.74
N ASN A 21 -11.21 -4.26 16.55
CA ASN A 21 -11.13 -5.53 17.27
C ASN A 21 -10.55 -6.66 16.43
N ASP A 22 -10.46 -6.45 15.13
CA ASP A 22 -9.84 -7.40 14.20
C ASP A 22 -9.10 -6.64 13.10
N ILE A 23 -7.97 -7.21 12.63
CA ILE A 23 -7.18 -6.66 11.54
C ILE A 23 -6.60 -7.78 10.68
N GLY A 24 -6.90 -7.75 9.40
CA GLY A 24 -6.30 -8.62 8.40
C GLY A 24 -5.04 -7.97 7.82
N VAL A 25 -3.88 -8.53 8.13
CA VAL A 25 -2.59 -8.08 7.59
C VAL A 25 -2.00 -9.15 6.70
N GLU A 26 -1.64 -8.79 5.49
CA GLU A 26 -0.98 -9.67 4.54
C GLU A 26 0.46 -9.20 4.29
N TYR A 27 1.39 -10.13 4.40
CA TYR A 27 2.80 -9.92 4.05
C TYR A 27 3.03 -10.48 2.65
N GLY A 28 3.05 -9.59 1.65
CA GLY A 28 3.19 -9.99 0.25
C GLY A 28 4.64 -10.29 -0.12
N THR A 29 5.12 -11.49 0.20
CA THR A 29 6.40 -12.01 -0.32
C THR A 29 6.24 -12.58 -1.73
N GLU A 30 5.04 -12.87 -2.17
CA GLU A 30 4.74 -13.43 -3.50
C GLU A 30 5.11 -12.48 -4.65
N THR A 31 5.04 -11.17 -4.39
CA THR A 31 5.42 -10.14 -5.37
C THR A 31 6.81 -9.57 -5.13
N LEU A 32 7.58 -10.17 -4.21
CA LEU A 32 8.95 -9.75 -3.95
C LEU A 32 9.84 -10.14 -5.13
N HIS A 33 10.45 -9.16 -5.77
CA HIS A 33 11.46 -9.34 -6.81
C HIS A 33 12.61 -8.38 -6.57
N ASN A 34 13.68 -8.88 -5.96
CA ASN A 34 14.86 -8.11 -5.59
C ASN A 34 16.03 -8.28 -6.56
N ARG A 35 15.80 -9.02 -7.63
CA ARG A 35 16.62 -9.05 -8.84
C ARG A 35 15.71 -8.96 -10.05
N VAL A 36 16.00 -8.01 -10.94
CA VAL A 36 15.24 -7.84 -12.17
C VAL A 36 16.16 -7.90 -13.37
N VAL A 37 15.80 -8.74 -14.33
CA VAL A 37 16.50 -8.87 -15.61
C VAL A 37 15.54 -8.45 -16.72
N VAL A 38 15.90 -7.43 -17.48
CA VAL A 38 15.11 -6.95 -18.61
C VAL A 38 15.88 -7.07 -19.91
N GLY A 39 15.17 -7.36 -20.98
CA GLY A 39 15.73 -7.48 -22.33
C GLY A 39 14.77 -6.98 -23.39
N ARG A 40 15.29 -6.42 -24.47
CA ARG A 40 14.53 -5.89 -25.59
C ARG A 40 14.33 -6.95 -26.68
N VAL A 41 13.23 -6.84 -27.42
CA VAL A 41 13.01 -7.63 -28.64
C VAL A 41 14.13 -7.34 -29.65
N ASN A 42 14.59 -8.35 -30.35
CA ASN A 42 15.66 -8.27 -31.35
C ASN A 42 17.01 -7.70 -30.84
N SER A 43 17.27 -7.82 -29.54
CA SER A 43 18.57 -7.50 -28.94
C SER A 43 19.04 -8.67 -28.07
N ALA A 44 20.33 -8.95 -28.08
CA ALA A 44 20.96 -9.90 -27.17
C ALA A 44 21.34 -9.22 -25.82
N THR A 45 21.22 -7.90 -25.76
CA THR A 45 21.57 -7.11 -24.57
C THR A 45 20.48 -7.26 -23.50
N THR A 46 20.90 -7.51 -22.27
CA THR A 46 20.03 -7.48 -21.09
C THR A 46 20.62 -6.53 -20.05
N ALA A 47 19.76 -5.90 -19.28
CA ALA A 47 20.15 -5.15 -18.09
C ALA A 47 19.64 -5.86 -16.84
N THR A 48 20.45 -5.83 -15.77
CA THR A 48 20.10 -6.41 -14.48
C THR A 48 20.23 -5.36 -13.41
N ALA A 49 19.23 -5.28 -12.53
CA ALA A 49 19.27 -4.49 -11.31
C ALA A 49 19.04 -5.40 -10.09
N ASP A 50 19.73 -5.10 -9.02
CA ASP A 50 19.73 -5.88 -7.77
C ASP A 50 19.53 -4.97 -6.56
N ASP A 51 18.66 -5.41 -5.62
CA ASP A 51 18.60 -4.88 -4.26
C ASP A 51 19.31 -5.84 -3.31
N SER A 52 20.59 -5.57 -3.06
CA SER A 52 21.42 -6.42 -2.20
C SER A 52 20.94 -6.47 -0.75
N THR A 53 20.32 -5.40 -0.25
CA THR A 53 19.77 -5.34 1.11
C THR A 53 18.58 -6.28 1.25
N SER A 54 17.66 -6.23 0.30
CA SER A 54 16.53 -7.14 0.24
C SER A 54 16.95 -8.58 0.04
N GLN A 55 17.94 -8.83 -0.83
CA GLN A 55 18.46 -10.17 -1.07
C GLN A 55 19.09 -10.80 0.18
N ALA A 56 19.79 -10.00 0.98
CA ALA A 56 20.35 -10.46 2.25
C ALA A 56 19.29 -10.85 3.29
N ALA A 57 18.15 -10.12 3.29
CA ALA A 57 17.07 -10.34 4.25
C ALA A 57 16.11 -11.47 3.84
N PHE A 58 15.80 -11.58 2.54
CA PHE A 58 14.71 -12.43 2.03
C PHE A 58 15.17 -13.51 1.01
N GLY A 59 16.46 -13.57 0.70
CA GLY A 59 16.96 -14.39 -0.40
C GLY A 59 16.73 -13.75 -1.76
N VAL A 60 17.29 -14.36 -2.82
CA VAL A 60 17.18 -13.83 -4.18
C VAL A 60 15.87 -14.29 -4.83
N SER A 61 15.05 -13.32 -5.21
CA SER A 61 13.87 -13.53 -6.05
C SER A 61 14.02 -12.76 -7.36
N THR A 62 14.00 -13.47 -8.48
CA THR A 62 14.28 -12.90 -9.80
C THR A 62 13.03 -12.72 -10.63
N LEU A 63 12.81 -11.50 -11.13
CA LEU A 63 11.86 -11.19 -12.19
C LEU A 63 12.61 -11.07 -13.52
N SER A 64 12.27 -11.90 -14.50
CA SER A 64 12.80 -11.79 -15.85
C SER A 64 11.72 -11.29 -16.81
N ARG A 65 12.00 -10.19 -17.51
CA ARG A 65 11.14 -9.59 -18.53
C ARG A 65 11.95 -9.34 -19.80
N THR A 66 11.88 -10.27 -20.73
CA THR A 66 12.54 -10.19 -22.03
C THR A 66 11.51 -9.92 -23.14
N GLY A 67 11.98 -9.44 -24.28
CA GLY A 67 11.12 -9.14 -25.42
C GLY A 67 10.34 -7.83 -25.28
N LEU A 68 10.86 -6.88 -24.49
CA LEU A 68 10.23 -5.56 -24.35
C LEU A 68 10.39 -4.73 -25.62
N LEU A 69 9.37 -3.93 -25.94
CA LEU A 69 9.34 -3.07 -27.13
C LEU A 69 9.99 -1.70 -26.86
N PHE A 70 11.25 -1.71 -26.49
CA PHE A 70 12.03 -0.48 -26.34
C PHE A 70 12.72 -0.08 -27.64
N ALA A 71 12.87 1.21 -27.85
CA ALA A 71 13.54 1.77 -29.03
C ALA A 71 15.07 1.55 -29.00
N ALA A 72 15.67 1.60 -27.81
CA ALA A 72 17.11 1.50 -27.61
C ALA A 72 17.47 0.70 -26.35
N ASP A 73 18.72 0.18 -26.30
CA ASP A 73 19.19 -0.64 -25.18
C ASP A 73 19.49 0.18 -23.92
N ASP A 74 19.70 1.49 -24.03
CA ASP A 74 19.90 2.42 -22.92
C ASP A 74 18.66 2.57 -22.00
N GLN A 75 17.48 2.20 -22.49
CA GLN A 75 16.24 2.20 -21.72
C GLN A 75 16.09 0.98 -20.79
N LEU A 76 16.94 -0.04 -20.97
CA LEU A 76 16.83 -1.28 -20.20
C LEU A 76 17.26 -1.09 -18.73
N ALA A 77 18.37 -0.40 -18.48
CA ALA A 77 18.88 -0.20 -17.12
C ALA A 77 17.91 0.62 -16.24
N PRO A 78 17.40 1.78 -16.69
CA PRO A 78 16.40 2.52 -15.92
C PRO A 78 15.12 1.72 -15.64
N MET A 79 14.69 0.87 -16.57
CA MET A 79 13.52 0.02 -16.35
C MET A 79 13.78 -1.08 -15.33
N ALA A 80 14.97 -1.70 -15.35
CA ALA A 80 15.35 -2.69 -14.36
C ALA A 80 15.40 -2.07 -12.95
N GLU A 81 16.01 -0.90 -12.81
CA GLU A 81 16.07 -0.15 -11.55
C GLU A 81 14.67 0.24 -11.05
N TYR A 82 13.80 0.74 -11.91
CA TYR A 82 12.42 1.05 -11.56
C TYR A 82 11.69 -0.17 -10.99
N LEU A 83 11.81 -1.32 -11.63
CA LEU A 83 11.15 -2.55 -11.21
C LEU A 83 11.70 -3.08 -9.88
N VAL A 84 13.04 -3.04 -9.68
CA VAL A 84 13.65 -3.43 -8.41
C VAL A 84 13.19 -2.50 -7.28
N ASN A 85 13.19 -1.20 -7.50
CA ASN A 85 12.72 -0.23 -6.50
C ASN A 85 11.25 -0.43 -6.15
N ARG A 86 10.44 -0.86 -7.11
CA ARG A 86 9.01 -1.11 -6.91
C ARG A 86 8.70 -2.43 -6.19
N TYR A 87 9.43 -3.49 -6.51
CA TYR A 87 9.15 -4.85 -6.07
C TYR A 87 10.21 -5.45 -5.15
N GLY A 88 11.30 -4.73 -4.89
CA GLY A 88 12.45 -5.23 -4.13
C GLY A 88 12.19 -5.43 -2.65
N THR A 89 11.14 -4.82 -2.08
CA THR A 89 10.78 -5.00 -0.68
C THR A 89 9.39 -5.61 -0.53
N PRO A 90 9.22 -6.56 0.44
CA PRO A 90 7.88 -7.08 0.74
C PRO A 90 6.97 -5.95 1.18
N GLN A 91 5.81 -5.86 0.57
CA GLN A 91 4.81 -4.87 0.98
C GLN A 91 3.86 -5.49 1.99
N VAL A 92 3.80 -4.86 3.16
CA VAL A 92 2.75 -5.14 4.13
C VAL A 92 1.46 -4.49 3.63
N ARG A 93 0.40 -5.27 3.55
CA ARG A 93 -0.93 -4.81 3.15
C ARG A 93 -1.92 -5.04 4.27
N ILE A 94 -2.64 -4.00 4.66
CA ILE A 94 -3.81 -4.14 5.53
C ILE A 94 -4.98 -4.43 4.60
N ARG A 95 -5.55 -5.63 4.71
CA ARG A 95 -6.67 -6.09 3.87
C ARG A 95 -8.01 -5.76 4.45
N SER A 96 -8.12 -5.81 5.77
CA SER A 96 -9.41 -5.60 6.43
C SER A 96 -9.24 -5.09 7.86
N VAL A 97 -10.25 -4.40 8.31
CA VAL A 97 -10.40 -4.00 9.72
C VAL A 97 -11.82 -4.29 10.16
N GLY A 98 -11.96 -4.98 11.29
CA GLY A 98 -13.23 -5.25 11.95
C GLY A 98 -13.46 -4.32 13.13
N VAL A 99 -14.66 -3.72 13.21
CA VAL A 99 -15.04 -2.76 14.24
C VAL A 99 -16.39 -3.12 14.86
N ASP A 100 -16.50 -3.07 16.19
CA ASP A 100 -17.79 -3.16 16.88
C ASP A 100 -18.47 -1.79 16.86
N VAL A 101 -19.45 -1.64 15.99
CA VAL A 101 -20.22 -0.41 15.81
C VAL A 101 -21.26 -0.23 16.90
N GLY A 102 -21.79 -1.33 17.44
CA GLY A 102 -22.88 -1.31 18.42
C GLY A 102 -22.54 -0.51 19.67
N ASN A 103 -21.30 -0.64 20.14
CA ASN A 103 -20.78 -0.01 21.35
C ASN A 103 -19.83 1.17 21.06
N SER A 104 -19.66 1.55 19.82
CA SER A 104 -18.77 2.65 19.44
C SER A 104 -19.42 4.01 19.66
N VAL A 105 -18.66 4.94 20.25
CA VAL A 105 -19.04 6.36 20.32
C VAL A 105 -19.03 7.03 18.93
N TYR A 106 -18.35 6.42 17.98
CA TYR A 106 -18.22 6.86 16.59
C TYR A 106 -19.19 6.15 15.64
N LYS A 107 -20.29 5.60 16.17
CA LYS A 107 -21.26 4.82 15.39
C LYS A 107 -21.78 5.57 14.16
N SER A 108 -22.12 6.84 14.32
CA SER A 108 -22.64 7.66 13.22
C SER A 108 -21.63 7.80 12.08
N ASP A 109 -20.38 8.04 12.45
CA ASP A 109 -19.30 8.28 11.48
C ASP A 109 -18.95 6.99 10.75
N LEU A 110 -18.85 5.88 11.49
CA LEU A 110 -18.58 4.55 10.90
C LEU A 110 -19.68 4.13 9.92
N LEU A 111 -20.94 4.41 10.23
CA LEU A 111 -22.06 4.11 9.34
C LEU A 111 -22.16 5.08 8.15
N GLY A 112 -21.47 6.20 8.21
CA GLY A 112 -21.37 7.17 7.12
C GLY A 112 -20.23 6.90 6.15
N LEU A 113 -19.34 5.93 6.43
CA LEU A 113 -18.29 5.54 5.52
C LEU A 113 -18.84 4.72 4.35
N ASP A 114 -18.37 5.00 3.14
CA ASP A 114 -18.84 4.36 1.91
C ASP A 114 -17.67 3.93 1.04
N PHE A 115 -17.99 3.23 -0.04
CA PHE A 115 -17.01 2.81 -1.05
C PHE A 115 -16.28 4.01 -1.63
N GLY A 116 -14.96 3.89 -1.79
CA GLY A 116 -14.10 4.93 -2.29
C GLY A 116 -13.62 5.94 -1.24
N ASP A 117 -14.19 5.91 -0.03
CA ASP A 117 -13.69 6.75 1.05
C ASP A 117 -12.27 6.35 1.46
N VAL A 118 -11.46 7.37 1.77
CA VAL A 118 -10.09 7.19 2.22
C VAL A 118 -10.03 7.19 3.73
N VAL A 119 -9.39 6.17 4.28
CA VAL A 119 -9.15 6.04 5.71
C VAL A 119 -7.67 5.82 6.00
N ARG A 120 -7.24 6.21 7.17
CA ARG A 120 -5.90 5.93 7.67
C ARG A 120 -5.97 4.81 8.70
N VAL A 121 -5.18 3.77 8.52
CA VAL A 121 -5.07 2.68 9.48
C VAL A 121 -3.66 2.63 10.04
N ARG A 122 -3.56 2.67 11.37
CA ARG A 122 -2.31 2.59 12.10
C ARG A 122 -2.32 1.40 13.05
N PHE A 123 -1.32 0.56 12.95
CA PHE A 123 -1.22 -0.66 13.72
C PHE A 123 0.23 -0.98 14.08
N THR A 124 0.50 -1.28 15.33
CA THR A 124 1.81 -1.76 15.78
C THR A 124 1.66 -3.23 16.20
N PRO A 125 2.22 -4.19 15.42
CA PRO A 125 2.16 -5.61 15.75
C PRO A 125 2.74 -5.86 17.14
N ASN A 126 1.96 -6.50 18.02
CA ASN A 126 2.35 -6.80 19.41
C ASN A 126 2.86 -5.59 20.23
N GLY A 127 2.59 -4.37 19.78
CA GLY A 127 3.07 -3.15 20.44
C GLY A 127 4.57 -2.94 20.35
N ILE A 128 5.30 -3.67 19.53
CA ILE A 128 6.76 -3.64 19.39
C ILE A 128 7.14 -3.24 17.95
N GLY A 129 8.08 -2.32 17.83
CA GLY A 129 8.61 -1.87 16.55
C GLY A 129 7.90 -0.65 15.98
N ASN A 130 8.18 -0.35 14.72
CA ASN A 130 7.56 0.76 14.02
C ASN A 130 6.10 0.44 13.66
N PRO A 131 5.19 1.40 13.81
CA PRO A 131 3.81 1.20 13.39
C PRO A 131 3.71 1.03 11.87
N ILE A 132 2.84 0.13 11.45
CA ILE A 132 2.34 0.10 10.09
C ILE A 132 1.30 1.22 10.01
N ASP A 133 1.53 2.19 9.14
CA ASP A 133 0.69 3.38 8.98
C ASP A 133 0.39 3.54 7.49
N GLN A 134 -0.86 3.35 7.10
CA GLN A 134 -1.26 3.31 5.69
C GLN A 134 -2.54 4.09 5.45
N TYR A 135 -2.56 4.80 4.32
CA TYR A 135 -3.78 5.35 3.73
C TYR A 135 -4.37 4.32 2.78
N LEU A 136 -5.64 4.04 2.97
CA LEU A 136 -6.36 2.95 2.32
C LEU A 136 -7.68 3.46 1.78
N THR A 137 -8.10 2.91 0.64
CA THR A 137 -9.44 3.14 0.09
C THR A 137 -10.36 1.99 0.47
N ILE A 138 -11.58 2.30 0.88
CA ILE A 138 -12.60 1.29 1.18
C ILE A 138 -13.11 0.70 -0.14
N GLU A 139 -12.91 -0.60 -0.32
CA GLU A 139 -13.40 -1.35 -1.48
C GLU A 139 -14.49 -2.35 -1.15
N GLY A 140 -14.69 -2.62 0.13
CA GLY A 140 -15.72 -3.53 0.58
C GLY A 140 -16.22 -3.20 1.98
N LEU A 141 -17.53 -3.37 2.17
CA LEU A 141 -18.21 -3.22 3.45
C LEU A 141 -19.04 -4.46 3.72
N SER A 142 -18.91 -5.02 4.91
CA SER A 142 -19.84 -6.04 5.37
C SER A 142 -20.35 -5.75 6.77
N HIS A 143 -21.62 -6.08 7.03
CA HIS A 143 -22.28 -5.90 8.30
C HIS A 143 -22.72 -7.25 8.84
N GLU A 144 -22.35 -7.54 10.07
CA GLU A 144 -22.91 -8.64 10.86
C GLU A 144 -23.74 -8.04 11.99
N ILE A 145 -25.07 -8.20 11.90
CA ILE A 145 -26.01 -7.62 12.84
C ILE A 145 -26.74 -8.72 13.60
N SER A 146 -26.64 -8.69 14.90
CA SER A 146 -27.40 -9.54 15.81
C SER A 146 -28.10 -8.68 16.86
N PRO A 147 -29.03 -9.22 17.66
CA PRO A 147 -29.75 -8.44 18.70
C PRO A 147 -28.83 -7.75 19.71
N THR A 148 -27.60 -8.28 19.89
CA THR A 148 -26.66 -7.79 20.92
C THR A 148 -25.37 -7.22 20.33
N ARG A 149 -25.16 -7.34 19.02
CA ARG A 149 -23.89 -6.96 18.38
C ARG A 149 -24.11 -6.44 16.98
N HIS A 150 -23.40 -5.37 16.63
CA HIS A 150 -23.29 -4.89 15.27
C HIS A 150 -21.80 -4.72 14.94
N GLN A 151 -21.28 -5.63 14.14
CA GLN A 151 -19.90 -5.59 13.66
C GLN A 151 -19.89 -5.16 12.19
N MET A 152 -18.98 -4.25 11.86
CA MET A 152 -18.64 -3.90 10.50
C MET A 152 -17.24 -4.40 10.18
N THR A 153 -17.07 -4.91 8.97
CA THR A 153 -15.74 -5.23 8.42
C THR A 153 -15.53 -4.43 7.15
N PHE A 154 -14.51 -3.62 7.17
CA PHE A 154 -14.04 -2.85 6.02
C PHE A 154 -12.97 -3.66 5.30
N GLN A 155 -13.07 -3.73 3.97
CA GLN A 155 -12.05 -4.29 3.10
C GLN A 155 -11.37 -3.14 2.38
N PHE A 156 -10.03 -3.22 2.25
CA PHE A 156 -9.22 -2.12 1.78
C PHE A 156 -8.31 -2.49 0.62
N GLU A 157 -8.04 -1.48 -0.21
CA GLU A 157 -6.90 -1.46 -1.11
C GLU A 157 -5.99 -0.28 -0.75
N ARG A 158 -4.68 -0.49 -0.91
CA ARG A 158 -3.69 0.54 -0.62
C ARG A 158 -3.69 1.61 -1.69
N ILE A 159 -3.72 2.88 -1.28
CA ILE A 159 -3.48 3.98 -2.18
C ILE A 159 -2.00 3.97 -2.58
N THR A 160 -1.74 3.69 -3.84
CA THR A 160 -0.39 3.59 -4.41
C THR A 160 0.10 4.92 -4.98
N TYR A 161 -0.80 5.86 -5.20
CA TYR A 161 -0.51 7.14 -5.83
C TYR A 161 -1.05 8.28 -4.98
N PHE A 162 -0.13 9.12 -4.52
CA PHE A 162 -0.50 10.42 -4.00
C PHE A 162 -0.49 11.39 -5.18
N PRO A 163 -1.59 12.11 -5.44
CA PRO A 163 -1.62 13.09 -6.51
C PRO A 163 -0.54 14.15 -6.24
N PHE A 164 0.08 14.63 -7.33
CA PHE A 164 0.98 15.76 -7.26
C PHE A 164 0.18 16.99 -6.84
N GLU A 165 0.49 17.56 -5.69
CA GLU A 165 -0.11 18.79 -5.19
C GLU A 165 0.92 19.92 -5.33
N LEU A 166 0.57 20.95 -6.08
CA LEU A 166 1.44 22.12 -6.26
C LEU A 166 1.57 22.87 -4.92
N ASP A 167 2.80 23.23 -4.53
CA ASP A 167 3.14 23.89 -3.27
C ASP A 167 2.91 23.04 -1.99
N SER A 168 2.64 21.76 -2.12
CA SER A 168 2.63 20.85 -0.98
C SER A 168 4.05 20.59 -0.48
N THR A 169 4.24 20.61 0.85
CA THR A 169 5.52 20.26 1.48
C THR A 169 5.81 18.77 1.42
N ASP A 170 4.78 17.94 1.24
CA ASP A 170 4.89 16.50 1.29
C ASP A 170 4.74 15.83 -0.08
N TYR A 171 3.93 16.41 -1.00
CA TYR A 171 3.54 15.76 -2.26
C TYR A 171 3.84 16.57 -3.53
N GLY A 172 4.38 17.77 -3.41
CA GLY A 172 4.64 18.67 -4.53
C GLY A 172 6.12 18.85 -4.87
N ILE A 173 7.01 17.98 -4.40
CA ILE A 173 8.45 18.16 -4.57
C ILE A 173 8.87 17.65 -5.94
N LEU A 174 9.36 18.57 -6.77
CA LEU A 174 9.89 18.27 -8.10
C LEU A 174 11.05 17.25 -8.00
N ASN A 175 11.07 16.25 -8.86
CA ASN A 175 12.00 15.11 -8.88
C ASN A 175 11.83 14.10 -7.72
N THR A 176 10.86 14.27 -6.84
CA THR A 176 10.59 13.33 -5.74
C THR A 176 9.22 12.66 -5.89
N ASN A 177 8.24 13.41 -6.39
CA ASN A 177 6.89 12.91 -6.58
C ASN A 177 6.59 12.69 -8.07
N VAL A 178 5.81 11.66 -8.35
CA VAL A 178 5.38 11.32 -9.70
C VAL A 178 4.14 12.15 -10.04
N LEU A 179 4.14 12.79 -11.21
CA LEU A 179 2.91 13.34 -11.77
C LEU A 179 1.95 12.18 -12.01
N GLY A 180 0.80 12.20 -11.34
CA GLY A 180 -0.25 11.23 -11.58
C GLY A 180 -0.72 11.28 -13.04
N LEU A 181 -0.77 10.15 -13.68
CA LEU A 181 -1.38 9.96 -14.99
C LEU A 181 -2.87 9.67 -14.83
#